data_d286b88a58cf466ccc00868912393ba3
#
_entry.id   d286b88a58cf466ccc00868912393ba3
#
_cell.length_a   1.000
_cell.length_b   1.000
_cell.length_c   1.000
_cell.angle_alpha   90.00
_cell.angle_beta   90.00
_cell.angle_gamma   90.00
#
_symmetry.space_group_name_H-M   'P 1'
#
loop_
_entity.id
_entity.type
_entity.pdbx_description
1 polymer ?
#
loop_
_entity_poly.entity_id
_entity_poly.type
_entity_poly.pdbx_seq_one_letter_code
_entity_poly.pdbx_strand_id
1 'polypeptide(L)'
;MHAFPVEPLTADFPFARTLIVLRSERTLKKTTTTTTESRYYLSSAPAQHYQPEQWLNLIRGHWGGVEVRNHWRRDALMGEDRSRSRHPNLLANVALIRNALLQIISEHMDDQSLPKLQENLHSRPGQCLALIAAP
;
A
#
# COMPACT_ATOMS: atom_id res chain seq x y z
N MET A 1 -11.64 17.05 8.52
CA MET A 1 -11.23 16.81 7.13
C MET A 1 -12.01 17.72 6.21
N HIS A 2 -11.36 18.30 5.23
CA HIS A 2 -11.98 19.17 4.25
C HIS A 2 -11.56 18.74 2.85
N ALA A 3 -12.49 18.77 1.89
CA ALA A 3 -12.23 18.51 0.49
C ALA A 3 -12.56 19.78 -0.31
N PHE A 4 -11.61 20.26 -1.08
CA PHE A 4 -11.72 21.50 -1.86
C PHE A 4 -11.60 21.17 -3.35
N PRO A 5 -12.44 21.75 -4.21
CA PRO A 5 -12.22 21.66 -5.65
C PRO A 5 -10.91 22.35 -6.03
N VAL A 6 -10.16 21.75 -6.94
CA VAL A 6 -8.93 22.30 -7.48
C VAL A 6 -9.05 22.34 -8.99
N GLU A 7 -8.63 23.44 -9.60
CA GLU A 7 -8.53 23.51 -11.05
C GLU A 7 -7.32 22.70 -11.53
N PRO A 8 -7.45 21.90 -12.59
CA PRO A 8 -6.40 20.99 -13.06
C PRO A 8 -5.06 21.67 -13.41
N LEU A 9 -5.08 22.95 -13.69
CA LEU A 9 -3.90 23.73 -14.07
C LEU A 9 -3.12 24.32 -12.87
N THR A 10 -3.69 24.31 -11.68
CA THR A 10 -3.05 24.89 -10.48
C THR A 10 -2.20 23.90 -9.69
N ALA A 11 -2.42 22.61 -9.86
CA ALA A 11 -1.57 21.57 -9.30
C ALA A 11 -0.72 20.97 -10.43
N ASP A 12 0.59 20.87 -10.22
CA ASP A 12 1.51 20.13 -11.11
C ASP A 12 1.25 18.61 -11.02
N PHE A 13 -0.03 18.27 -11.06
CA PHE A 13 -0.53 16.90 -11.04
C PHE A 13 -1.70 16.81 -12.04
N PRO A 14 -1.48 16.18 -13.20
CA PRO A 14 -2.49 16.05 -14.23
C PRO A 14 -3.73 15.33 -13.68
N PHE A 15 -4.91 15.82 -14.05
CA PHE A 15 -6.20 15.28 -13.62
C PHE A 15 -6.61 15.52 -12.16
N ALA A 16 -5.83 16.24 -11.34
CA ALA A 16 -6.28 16.63 -10.01
C ALA A 16 -7.55 17.49 -10.06
N ARG A 17 -8.59 17.08 -9.34
CA ARG A 17 -9.86 17.81 -9.22
C ARG A 17 -10.20 18.16 -7.78
N THR A 18 -9.59 17.47 -6.82
CA THR A 18 -9.86 17.66 -5.39
C THR A 18 -8.58 17.65 -4.60
N LEU A 19 -8.41 18.66 -3.75
CA LEU A 19 -7.44 18.69 -2.67
C LEU A 19 -8.15 18.30 -1.38
N ILE A 20 -7.66 17.26 -0.73
CA ILE A 20 -8.19 16.81 0.57
C ILE A 20 -7.18 17.17 1.64
N VAL A 21 -7.63 17.87 2.66
CA VAL A 21 -6.82 18.23 3.84
C VAL A 21 -7.33 17.41 5.02
N LEU A 22 -6.49 16.52 5.52
CA LEU A 22 -6.74 15.71 6.71
C LEU A 22 -5.91 16.23 7.86
N ARG A 23 -6.57 16.80 8.87
CA ARG A 23 -5.93 17.17 10.14
C ARG A 23 -6.19 16.09 11.17
N SER A 24 -5.14 15.53 11.73
CA SER A 24 -5.19 14.55 12.81
C SER A 24 -4.58 15.12 14.08
N GLU A 25 -5.21 14.81 15.20
CA GLU A 25 -4.72 15.16 16.53
C GLU A 25 -4.45 13.86 17.29
N ARG A 26 -3.26 13.74 17.83
CA ARG A 26 -2.85 12.58 18.61
C ARG A 26 -2.41 13.03 20.00
N THR A 27 -3.12 12.60 21.02
CA THR A 27 -2.76 12.83 22.41
C THR A 27 -2.10 11.59 22.99
N LEU A 28 -0.88 11.71 23.47
CA LEU A 28 -0.17 10.64 24.15
C LEU A 28 -0.69 10.53 25.59
N LYS A 29 -1.30 9.41 25.94
CA LYS A 29 -1.90 9.17 27.26
C LYS A 29 -0.92 9.33 28.43
N LYS A 30 0.38 9.08 28.21
CA LYS A 30 1.41 9.15 29.25
C LYS A 30 1.87 10.57 29.57
N THR A 31 1.86 11.47 28.60
CA THR A 31 2.44 12.83 28.73
C THR A 31 1.42 13.93 28.54
N THR A 32 0.16 13.60 28.25
CA THR A 32 -0.91 14.56 27.87
C THR A 32 -0.50 15.52 26.73
N THR A 33 0.59 15.23 26.04
CA THR A 33 1.07 16.04 24.92
C THR A 33 0.22 15.76 23.69
N THR A 34 -0.39 16.79 23.13
CA THR A 34 -1.14 16.71 21.89
C THR A 34 -0.29 17.19 20.73
N THR A 35 -0.13 16.33 19.73
CA THR A 35 0.51 16.68 18.47
C THR A 35 -0.55 16.77 17.38
N THR A 36 -0.46 17.80 16.54
CA THR A 36 -1.34 18.00 15.39
C THR A 36 -0.53 17.80 14.12
N GLU A 37 -1.06 17.01 13.21
CA GLU A 37 -0.47 16.76 11.90
C GLU A 37 -1.51 17.04 10.81
N SER A 38 -1.08 17.74 9.75
CA SER A 38 -1.90 17.96 8.55
C SER A 38 -1.30 17.20 7.38
N ARG A 39 -2.12 16.43 6.69
CA ARG A 39 -1.76 15.69 5.48
C ARG A 39 -2.62 16.14 4.32
N TYR A 40 -2.01 16.18 3.15
CA TYR A 40 -2.63 16.66 1.92
C TYR A 40 -2.68 15.52 0.91
N TYR A 41 -3.82 15.36 0.24
CA TYR A 41 -4.04 14.36 -0.79
C TYR A 41 -4.67 15.00 -2.00
N LEU A 42 -4.29 14.53 -3.19
CA LEU A 42 -4.92 14.91 -4.45
C LEU A 42 -5.75 13.75 -4.97
N SER A 43 -6.89 14.05 -5.57
CA SER A 43 -7.77 13.09 -6.19
C SER A 43 -8.26 13.59 -7.54
N SER A 44 -8.44 12.67 -8.50
CA SER A 44 -9.08 12.93 -9.78
C SER A 44 -10.62 12.92 -9.68
N ALA A 45 -11.20 12.42 -8.59
CA ALA A 45 -12.64 12.49 -8.37
C ALA A 45 -13.04 13.91 -7.94
N PRO A 46 -14.21 14.45 -8.39
CA PRO A 46 -14.72 15.74 -7.95
C PRO A 46 -15.00 15.79 -6.44
N ALA A 47 -14.80 16.96 -5.80
CA ALA A 47 -14.94 17.13 -4.35
C ALA A 47 -16.32 16.73 -3.81
N GLN A 48 -17.37 17.00 -4.57
CA GLN A 48 -18.77 16.70 -4.24
C GLN A 48 -19.14 15.21 -4.42
N HIS A 49 -18.26 14.41 -5.02
CA HIS A 49 -18.58 13.00 -5.36
C HIS A 49 -18.68 12.11 -4.12
N TYR A 50 -17.94 12.44 -3.08
CA TYR A 50 -17.92 11.65 -1.85
C TYR A 50 -18.16 12.52 -0.61
N GLN A 51 -18.86 11.95 0.35
CA GLN A 51 -18.99 12.53 1.69
C GLN A 51 -17.67 12.44 2.46
N PRO A 52 -17.46 13.27 3.50
CA PRO A 52 -16.21 13.26 4.28
C PRO A 52 -15.76 11.89 4.77
N GLU A 53 -16.70 11.08 5.25
CA GLU A 53 -16.39 9.73 5.72
C GLU A 53 -15.94 8.79 4.59
N GLN A 54 -16.52 8.93 3.41
CA GLN A 54 -16.12 8.14 2.23
C GLN A 54 -14.73 8.53 1.76
N TRP A 55 -14.41 9.83 1.74
CA TRP A 55 -13.05 10.29 1.47
C TRP A 55 -12.02 9.70 2.46
N LEU A 56 -12.36 9.69 3.75
CA LEU A 56 -11.50 9.11 4.77
C LEU A 56 -11.30 7.61 4.57
N ASN A 57 -12.33 6.89 4.18
CA ASN A 57 -12.26 5.45 3.90
C ASN A 57 -11.41 5.16 2.64
N LEU A 58 -11.52 6.00 1.59
CA LEU A 58 -10.65 5.88 0.41
C LEU A 58 -9.17 6.09 0.77
N ILE A 59 -8.86 7.12 1.57
CA ILE A 59 -7.48 7.36 2.04
C ILE A 59 -6.97 6.18 2.87
N ARG A 60 -7.77 5.68 3.80
CA ARG A 60 -7.40 4.51 4.62
C ARG A 60 -7.24 3.24 3.78
N GLY A 61 -8.13 3.05 2.81
CA GLY A 61 -8.08 1.92 1.89
C GLY A 61 -6.83 1.95 1.02
N HIS A 62 -6.44 3.12 0.53
CA HIS A 62 -5.19 3.31 -0.21
C HIS A 62 -3.98 2.90 0.63
N TRP A 63 -3.83 3.46 1.84
CA TRP A 63 -2.73 3.10 2.73
C TRP A 63 -2.74 1.61 3.10
N GLY A 64 -3.90 1.07 3.47
CA GLY A 64 -4.02 -0.34 3.83
C GLY A 64 -3.78 -1.29 2.66
N GLY A 65 -4.25 -0.94 1.46
CA GLY A 65 -4.13 -1.77 0.27
C GLY A 65 -2.77 -1.66 -0.42
N VAL A 66 -2.33 -0.45 -0.70
CA VAL A 66 -1.13 -0.21 -1.50
C VAL A 66 0.13 -0.26 -0.63
N GLU A 67 0.19 0.56 0.42
CA GLU A 67 1.40 0.69 1.23
C GLU A 67 1.64 -0.53 2.11
N VAL A 68 0.63 -0.94 2.91
CA VAL A 68 0.84 -2.02 3.87
C VAL A 68 0.79 -3.39 3.21
N ARG A 69 -0.21 -3.64 2.35
CA ARG A 69 -0.38 -4.99 1.77
C ARG A 69 0.54 -5.28 0.61
N ASN A 70 0.95 -4.27 -0.15
CA ASN A 70 1.80 -4.46 -1.32
C ASN A 70 3.23 -3.99 -1.06
N HIS A 71 3.47 -2.68 -0.91
CA HIS A 71 4.84 -2.14 -0.82
C HIS A 71 5.60 -2.72 0.38
N TRP A 72 5.04 -2.66 1.58
CA TRP A 72 5.71 -3.21 2.76
C TRP A 72 6.04 -4.70 2.62
N ARG A 73 5.14 -5.49 2.01
CA ARG A 73 5.40 -6.92 1.80
C ARG A 73 6.56 -7.15 0.83
N ARG A 74 6.66 -6.37 -0.23
CA ARG A 74 7.76 -6.45 -1.19
C ARG A 74 9.08 -6.00 -0.56
N ASP A 75 9.08 -4.90 0.15
CA ASP A 75 10.27 -4.31 0.74
C ASP A 75 10.76 -5.10 1.96
N ALA A 76 9.91 -5.29 2.95
CA ALA A 76 10.30 -5.92 4.21
C ALA A 76 10.45 -7.45 4.09
N LEU A 77 9.51 -8.13 3.40
CA LEU A 77 9.47 -9.58 3.38
C LEU A 77 10.20 -10.18 2.16
N MET A 78 10.14 -9.53 1.00
CA MET A 78 10.83 -9.99 -0.21
C MET A 78 12.14 -9.26 -0.48
N GLY A 79 12.52 -8.29 0.38
CA GLY A 79 13.80 -7.60 0.32
C GLY A 79 14.01 -6.79 -0.96
N GLU A 80 12.96 -6.14 -1.50
CA GLU A 80 13.07 -5.38 -2.74
C GLU A 80 14.08 -4.26 -2.61
N ASP A 81 14.03 -3.48 -1.53
CA ASP A 81 14.95 -2.39 -1.23
C ASP A 81 16.39 -2.84 -0.97
N ARG A 82 16.61 -4.13 -0.68
CA ARG A 82 17.94 -4.69 -0.48
C ARG A 82 18.65 -5.03 -1.77
N SER A 83 17.97 -4.95 -2.91
CA SER A 83 18.56 -5.23 -4.22
C SER A 83 19.61 -4.18 -4.55
N ARG A 84 20.85 -4.63 -4.78
CA ARG A 84 21.98 -3.79 -5.20
C ARG A 84 22.19 -3.77 -6.70
N SER A 85 21.37 -4.49 -7.45
CA SER A 85 21.45 -4.49 -8.91
C SER A 85 21.09 -3.12 -9.46
N ARG A 86 21.83 -2.69 -10.46
CA ARG A 86 21.56 -1.47 -11.23
C ARG A 86 21.12 -1.77 -12.67
N HIS A 87 20.98 -3.05 -13.00
CA HIS A 87 20.59 -3.46 -14.33
C HIS A 87 19.06 -3.37 -14.48
N PRO A 88 18.54 -2.49 -15.36
CA PRO A 88 17.11 -2.18 -15.41
C PRO A 88 16.23 -3.40 -15.74
N ASN A 89 16.67 -4.23 -16.69
CA ASN A 89 15.91 -5.43 -17.07
C ASN A 89 15.87 -6.48 -15.94
N LEU A 90 16.95 -6.63 -15.17
CA LEU A 90 16.97 -7.53 -14.03
C LEU A 90 16.03 -7.03 -12.93
N LEU A 91 16.06 -5.74 -12.62
CA LEU A 91 15.15 -5.14 -11.64
C LEU A 91 13.69 -5.31 -12.04
N ALA A 92 13.36 -5.03 -13.31
CA ALA A 92 12.01 -5.20 -13.83
C ALA A 92 11.53 -6.66 -13.75
N ASN A 93 12.36 -7.61 -14.17
CA ASN A 93 12.01 -9.04 -14.14
C ASN A 93 11.83 -9.55 -12.71
N VAL A 94 12.70 -9.16 -11.79
CA VAL A 94 12.58 -9.55 -10.38
C VAL A 94 11.35 -8.91 -9.72
N ALA A 95 11.00 -7.68 -10.08
CA ALA A 95 9.78 -7.04 -9.60
C ALA A 95 8.51 -7.76 -10.10
N LEU A 96 8.49 -8.19 -11.37
CA LEU A 96 7.40 -9.00 -11.93
C LEU A 96 7.26 -10.36 -11.21
N ILE A 97 8.37 -11.05 -10.97
CA ILE A 97 8.38 -12.32 -10.24
C ILE A 97 7.86 -12.12 -8.81
N ARG A 98 8.29 -11.08 -8.11
CA ARG A 98 7.79 -10.76 -6.76
C ARG A 98 6.28 -10.48 -6.76
N ASN A 99 5.78 -9.75 -7.74
CA ASN A 99 4.35 -9.49 -7.87
C ASN A 99 3.55 -10.79 -8.10
N ALA A 100 4.01 -11.65 -9.01
CA ALA A 100 3.38 -12.93 -9.27
C ALA A 100 3.39 -13.82 -8.01
N LEU A 101 4.51 -13.91 -7.31
CA LEU A 101 4.61 -14.66 -6.05
C LEU A 101 3.68 -14.09 -4.97
N LEU A 102 3.59 -12.76 -4.83
CA LEU A 102 2.67 -12.14 -3.87
C LEU A 102 1.22 -12.45 -4.20
N GLN A 103 0.84 -12.48 -5.48
CA GLN A 103 -0.49 -12.85 -5.91
C GLN A 103 -0.81 -14.29 -5.49
N ILE A 104 0.01 -15.26 -5.92
CA ILE A 104 -0.16 -16.68 -5.59
C ILE A 104 -0.23 -16.89 -4.07
N ILE A 105 0.71 -16.31 -3.33
CA ILE A 105 0.76 -16.43 -1.87
C ILE A 105 -0.47 -15.79 -1.22
N SER A 106 -0.93 -14.64 -1.71
CA SER A 106 -2.10 -13.94 -1.15
C SER A 106 -3.39 -14.72 -1.32
N GLU A 107 -3.53 -15.50 -2.39
CA GLU A 107 -4.68 -16.38 -2.64
C GLU A 107 -4.71 -17.59 -1.67
N HIS A 108 -3.55 -17.97 -1.11
CA HIS A 108 -3.41 -19.14 -0.23
C HIS A 108 -3.06 -18.76 1.22
N MET A 109 -3.21 -17.50 1.58
CA MET A 109 -2.87 -17.05 2.94
C MET A 109 -3.86 -17.54 3.99
N ASP A 110 -5.11 -17.80 3.62
CA ASP A 110 -6.20 -18.06 4.56
C ASP A 110 -6.13 -17.06 5.74
N ASP A 111 -6.16 -17.54 6.97
CA ASP A 111 -6.03 -16.72 8.19
C ASP A 111 -4.57 -16.56 8.67
N GLN A 112 -3.59 -17.00 7.87
CA GLN A 112 -2.17 -16.92 8.26
C GLN A 112 -1.53 -15.59 7.84
N SER A 113 -0.56 -15.14 8.63
CA SER A 113 0.30 -14.02 8.21
C SER A 113 1.30 -14.46 7.14
N LEU A 114 1.68 -13.55 6.25
CA LEU A 114 2.65 -13.86 5.19
C LEU A 114 3.99 -14.42 5.71
N PRO A 115 4.60 -13.89 6.79
CA PRO A 115 5.81 -14.49 7.37
C PRO A 115 5.61 -15.95 7.78
N LYS A 116 4.46 -16.27 8.38
CA LYS A 116 4.15 -17.64 8.80
C LYS A 116 3.99 -18.59 7.63
N LEU A 117 3.33 -18.13 6.57
CA LEU A 117 3.20 -18.90 5.34
C LEU A 117 4.56 -19.14 4.68
N GLN A 118 5.43 -18.12 4.62
CA GLN A 118 6.80 -18.27 4.10
C GLN A 118 7.61 -19.31 4.90
N GLU A 119 7.53 -19.28 6.23
CA GLU A 119 8.17 -20.28 7.09
C GLU A 119 7.66 -21.70 6.81
N ASN A 120 6.35 -21.86 6.65
CA ASN A 120 5.72 -23.12 6.32
C ASN A 120 6.16 -23.66 4.95
N LEU A 121 6.19 -22.80 3.93
CA LEU A 121 6.62 -23.16 2.57
C LEU A 121 8.11 -23.48 2.53
N HIS A 122 8.93 -22.76 3.29
CA HIS A 122 10.37 -23.06 3.39
C HIS A 122 10.64 -24.44 4.01
N SER A 123 9.86 -24.81 5.01
CA SER A 123 9.98 -26.12 5.66
C SER A 123 9.38 -27.28 4.84
N ARG A 124 8.56 -26.99 3.81
CA ARG A 124 7.83 -27.96 3.01
C ARG A 124 7.93 -27.68 1.51
N PRO A 125 9.09 -27.94 0.87
CA PRO A 125 9.33 -27.63 -0.54
C PRO A 125 8.30 -28.22 -1.51
N GLY A 126 7.78 -29.41 -1.21
CA GLY A 126 6.74 -30.06 -2.02
C GLY A 126 5.43 -29.27 -2.07
N GLN A 127 5.04 -28.61 -0.97
CA GLN A 127 3.87 -27.72 -0.97
C GLN A 127 4.13 -26.46 -1.78
N CYS A 128 5.35 -25.89 -1.68
CA CYS A 128 5.73 -24.75 -2.49
C CYS A 128 5.62 -25.03 -4.00
N LEU A 129 6.13 -26.19 -4.43
CA LEU A 129 6.02 -26.62 -5.84
C LEU A 129 4.56 -26.85 -6.27
N ALA A 130 3.74 -27.43 -5.40
CA ALA A 130 2.31 -27.64 -5.68
C ALA A 130 1.56 -26.32 -5.89
N LEU A 131 1.86 -25.27 -5.10
CA LEU A 131 1.27 -23.95 -5.27
C LEU A 131 1.63 -23.30 -6.62
N ILE A 132 2.87 -23.48 -7.08
CA ILE A 132 3.33 -22.93 -8.36
C ILE A 132 2.75 -23.71 -9.54
N ALA A 133 2.50 -25.00 -9.37
CA ALA A 133 1.99 -25.89 -10.40
C ALA A 133 0.46 -25.96 -10.44
N ALA A 134 -0.24 -25.36 -9.48
CA ALA A 134 -1.70 -25.31 -9.48
C ALA A 134 -2.19 -24.45 -10.66
N PRO A 135 -3.21 -24.91 -11.43
CA PRO A 135 -3.75 -24.21 -12.58
C PRO A 135 -4.49 -22.91 -12.16
#